data_779d57d4af091b6533c6401868cf1ba7
#
_entry.id   779d57d4af091b6533c6401868cf1ba7
#
_cell.length_a   1.000
_cell.length_b   1.000
_cell.length_c   1.000
_cell.angle_alpha   90.00
_cell.angle_beta   90.00
_cell.angle_gamma   90.00
#
_symmetry.space_group_name_H-M   'P 1'
#
loop_
_entity.id
_entity.type
_entity.pdbx_description
1 polymer ?
#
loop_
_entity_poly.entity_id
_entity_poly.type
_entity_poly.pdbx_seq_one_letter_code
_entity_poly.pdbx_strand_id
1 'polypeptide(L)'
;MNVSFSTRGWQQIPWEQQVQMAETMRFGGIELYNVHKTPELTGRGGPLHRYTAAATARELWQKGLCIPCFDTACDIAGEDCTETVTALMQLAHDVQCPYVSVTAQRDDDARISAALEALLPAAEAQGITILLKTSGVFSDTARLRTLLDAFACDQLGALWDMHHPYRDHGESADTTIKNLGAYVRHVHLRDSDDDGSYD
;
A
#
# COMPACT_ATOMS: atom_id res chain seq x y z
N MET A 1 12.20 -13.46 -0.19
CA MET A 1 11.85 -12.05 -0.50
C MET A 1 11.16 -12.07 -1.86
N ASN A 2 9.95 -11.56 -1.96
CA ASN A 2 9.26 -11.39 -3.24
C ASN A 2 9.50 -9.97 -3.74
N VAL A 3 9.87 -9.85 -5.01
CA VAL A 3 10.00 -8.55 -5.69
C VAL A 3 8.79 -8.38 -6.58
N SER A 4 8.13 -7.25 -6.49
CA SER A 4 6.98 -6.86 -7.31
C SER A 4 7.23 -5.49 -7.95
N PHE A 5 6.56 -5.20 -9.04
CA PHE A 5 6.53 -3.83 -9.55
C PHE A 5 5.20 -3.17 -9.17
N SER A 6 5.22 -1.84 -9.04
CA SER A 6 4.00 -1.07 -8.82
C SER A 6 3.40 -0.61 -10.15
N THR A 7 2.08 -0.65 -10.25
CA THR A 7 1.35 -0.14 -11.43
C THR A 7 1.38 1.38 -11.53
N ARG A 8 2.01 2.09 -10.60
CA ARG A 8 2.05 3.56 -10.57
C ARG A 8 2.56 4.17 -11.87
N GLY A 9 3.63 3.61 -12.45
CA GLY A 9 4.18 4.04 -13.74
C GLY A 9 3.54 3.37 -14.95
N TRP A 10 2.59 2.44 -14.75
CA TRP A 10 2.11 1.52 -15.77
C TRP A 10 0.58 1.53 -15.93
N GLN A 11 -0.10 2.54 -15.42
CA GLN A 11 -1.57 2.65 -15.44
C GLN A 11 -2.19 2.65 -16.85
N GLN A 12 -1.40 2.98 -17.89
CA GLN A 12 -1.84 2.96 -19.28
C GLN A 12 -1.76 1.57 -19.92
N ILE A 13 -1.15 0.60 -19.24
CA ILE A 13 -0.95 -0.75 -19.77
C ILE A 13 -2.14 -1.63 -19.36
N PRO A 14 -2.78 -2.36 -20.28
CA PRO A 14 -3.84 -3.30 -19.96
C PRO A 14 -3.41 -4.36 -18.94
N TRP A 15 -4.34 -4.80 -18.09
CA TRP A 15 -4.09 -5.76 -17.03
C TRP A 15 -3.38 -7.04 -17.51
N GLU A 16 -3.85 -7.63 -18.61
CA GLU A 16 -3.29 -8.87 -19.16
C GLU A 16 -1.82 -8.68 -19.56
N GLN A 17 -1.47 -7.50 -20.07
CA GLN A 17 -0.08 -7.18 -20.41
C GLN A 17 0.77 -6.97 -19.17
N GLN A 18 0.23 -6.36 -18.10
CA GLN A 18 0.92 -6.23 -16.82
C GLN A 18 1.23 -7.62 -16.22
N VAL A 19 0.26 -8.53 -16.26
CA VAL A 19 0.45 -9.92 -15.82
C VAL A 19 1.52 -10.63 -16.66
N GLN A 20 1.48 -10.50 -17.98
CA GLN A 20 2.48 -11.08 -18.87
C GLN A 20 3.88 -10.52 -18.62
N MET A 21 3.99 -9.23 -18.36
CA MET A 21 5.26 -8.58 -18.01
C MET A 21 5.80 -9.13 -16.69
N ALA A 22 4.95 -9.27 -15.66
CA ALA A 22 5.35 -9.84 -14.38
C ALA A 22 5.93 -11.26 -14.55
N GLU A 23 5.27 -12.11 -15.32
CA GLU A 23 5.76 -13.45 -15.63
C GLU A 23 7.09 -13.42 -16.40
N THR A 24 7.18 -12.62 -17.46
CA THR A 24 8.37 -12.53 -18.32
C THR A 24 9.59 -12.03 -17.56
N MET A 25 9.40 -11.03 -16.69
CA MET A 25 10.45 -10.43 -15.89
C MET A 25 10.70 -11.17 -14.56
N ARG A 26 9.96 -12.24 -14.29
CA ARG A 26 10.07 -13.07 -13.08
C ARG A 26 9.83 -12.30 -11.78
N PHE A 27 8.92 -11.35 -11.81
CA PHE A 27 8.41 -10.75 -10.58
C PHE A 27 7.55 -11.75 -9.81
N GLY A 28 7.50 -11.61 -8.48
CA GLY A 28 6.63 -12.41 -7.63
C GLY A 28 5.23 -11.79 -7.45
N GLY A 29 5.00 -10.58 -7.96
CA GLY A 29 3.71 -9.92 -7.82
C GLY A 29 3.60 -8.58 -8.53
N ILE A 30 2.38 -8.03 -8.46
CA ILE A 30 2.00 -6.73 -9.03
C ILE A 30 1.34 -5.93 -7.91
N GLU A 31 1.99 -4.85 -7.46
CA GLU A 31 1.38 -3.90 -6.54
C GLU A 31 0.44 -2.97 -7.29
N LEU A 32 -0.75 -2.77 -6.77
CA LEU A 32 -1.77 -1.96 -7.42
C LEU A 32 -1.86 -0.57 -6.82
N TYR A 33 -1.60 0.44 -7.64
CA TYR A 33 -1.66 1.84 -7.26
C TYR A 33 -3.01 2.45 -7.65
N ASN A 34 -3.65 3.21 -6.72
CA ASN A 34 -4.89 3.95 -6.93
C ASN A 34 -6.03 3.11 -7.55
N VAL A 35 -6.21 1.88 -7.11
CA VAL A 35 -7.23 0.94 -7.64
C VAL A 35 -8.62 1.57 -7.72
N HIS A 36 -9.01 2.35 -6.71
CA HIS A 36 -10.33 3.00 -6.65
C HIS A 36 -10.54 4.08 -7.73
N LYS A 37 -9.45 4.55 -8.37
CA LYS A 37 -9.47 5.51 -9.47
C LYS A 37 -9.23 4.85 -10.84
N THR A 38 -9.24 3.51 -10.89
CA THR A 38 -8.96 2.74 -12.10
C THR A 38 -10.16 1.84 -12.45
N PRO A 39 -11.18 2.43 -13.12
CA PRO A 39 -12.43 1.72 -13.43
C PRO A 39 -12.23 0.46 -14.28
N GLU A 40 -11.18 0.40 -15.08
CA GLU A 40 -10.81 -0.76 -15.90
C GLU A 40 -10.50 -1.99 -15.04
N LEU A 41 -9.98 -1.78 -13.83
CA LEU A 41 -9.69 -2.86 -12.89
C LEU A 41 -10.92 -3.29 -12.10
N THR A 42 -11.72 -2.33 -11.61
CA THR A 42 -12.80 -2.57 -10.65
C THR A 42 -14.19 -2.60 -11.26
N GLY A 43 -14.35 -2.05 -12.45
CA GLY A 43 -15.61 -1.98 -13.18
C GLY A 43 -16.08 -3.34 -13.68
N ARG A 44 -17.30 -3.39 -14.25
CA ARG A 44 -17.90 -4.61 -14.77
C ARG A 44 -17.03 -5.23 -15.88
N GLY A 45 -16.59 -6.46 -15.64
CA GLY A 45 -15.68 -7.19 -16.54
C GLY A 45 -14.19 -6.97 -16.22
N GLY A 46 -13.87 -6.05 -15.31
CA GLY A 46 -12.50 -5.87 -14.84
C GLY A 46 -12.03 -7.03 -13.94
N PRO A 47 -10.71 -7.22 -13.81
CA PRO A 47 -10.14 -8.36 -13.09
C PRO A 47 -10.45 -8.32 -11.58
N LEU A 48 -10.67 -7.14 -11.01
CA LEU A 48 -10.94 -6.96 -9.59
C LEU A 48 -12.43 -6.72 -9.29
N HIS A 49 -13.30 -6.86 -10.29
CA HIS A 49 -14.74 -6.75 -10.04
C HIS A 49 -15.20 -7.92 -9.15
N ARG A 50 -16.19 -7.67 -8.28
CA ARG A 50 -16.71 -8.65 -7.30
C ARG A 50 -17.03 -10.04 -7.85
N TYR A 51 -17.35 -10.16 -9.13
CA TYR A 51 -17.64 -11.45 -9.78
C TYR A 51 -16.42 -12.12 -10.42
N THR A 52 -15.31 -11.39 -10.58
CA THR A 52 -14.08 -11.87 -11.22
C THR A 52 -12.90 -11.96 -10.25
N ALA A 53 -12.90 -11.21 -9.17
CA ALA A 53 -11.79 -11.10 -8.22
C ALA A 53 -11.23 -12.45 -7.75
N ALA A 54 -12.09 -13.39 -7.35
CA ALA A 54 -11.63 -14.72 -6.92
C ALA A 54 -11.04 -15.58 -8.07
N ALA A 55 -11.47 -15.36 -9.30
CA ALA A 55 -10.87 -16.02 -10.46
C ALA A 55 -9.51 -15.41 -10.79
N THR A 56 -9.41 -14.09 -10.73
CA THR A 56 -8.13 -13.36 -10.88
C THR A 56 -7.11 -13.79 -9.84
N ALA A 57 -7.49 -13.89 -8.57
CA ALA A 57 -6.60 -14.37 -7.52
C ALA A 57 -6.06 -15.78 -7.82
N ARG A 58 -6.93 -16.70 -8.27
CA ARG A 58 -6.50 -18.06 -8.66
C ARG A 58 -5.59 -18.06 -9.88
N GLU A 59 -5.87 -17.25 -10.89
CA GLU A 59 -5.02 -17.14 -12.08
C GLU A 59 -3.62 -16.64 -11.69
N LEU A 60 -3.54 -15.58 -10.92
CA LEU A 60 -2.25 -15.06 -10.42
C LEU A 60 -1.49 -16.12 -9.64
N TRP A 61 -2.16 -16.82 -8.72
CA TRP A 61 -1.54 -17.90 -7.96
C TRP A 61 -1.00 -19.02 -8.86
N GLN A 62 -1.74 -19.45 -9.90
CA GLN A 62 -1.29 -20.46 -10.86
C GLN A 62 -0.05 -20.03 -11.63
N LYS A 63 0.12 -18.72 -11.83
CA LYS A 63 1.29 -18.10 -12.47
C LYS A 63 2.44 -17.82 -11.51
N GLY A 64 2.28 -18.14 -10.22
CA GLY A 64 3.26 -17.82 -9.17
C GLY A 64 3.31 -16.33 -8.82
N LEU A 65 2.25 -15.58 -9.13
CA LEU A 65 2.12 -14.15 -8.86
C LEU A 65 1.16 -13.89 -7.70
N CYS A 66 1.33 -12.75 -7.03
CA CYS A 66 0.37 -12.22 -6.05
C CYS A 66 0.15 -10.72 -6.24
N ILE A 67 -0.85 -10.21 -5.55
CA ILE A 67 -1.01 -8.76 -5.33
C ILE A 67 -0.53 -8.50 -3.89
N PRO A 68 0.68 -7.98 -3.68
CA PRO A 68 1.23 -7.84 -2.34
C PRO A 68 0.62 -6.68 -1.56
N CYS A 69 0.22 -5.61 -2.23
CA CYS A 69 -0.31 -4.42 -1.58
C CYS A 69 -1.21 -3.62 -2.54
N PHE A 70 -2.25 -3.01 -1.98
CA PHE A 70 -2.96 -1.90 -2.60
C PHE A 70 -2.38 -0.59 -2.07
N ASP A 71 -1.57 0.12 -2.87
CA ASP A 71 -1.14 1.49 -2.56
C ASP A 71 -2.27 2.45 -2.95
N THR A 72 -3.05 2.88 -1.96
CA THR A 72 -4.25 3.67 -2.21
C THR A 72 -3.96 5.13 -2.51
N ALA A 73 -2.80 5.63 -2.10
CA ALA A 73 -2.48 7.06 -2.06
C ALA A 73 -3.52 7.93 -1.31
N CYS A 74 -4.42 7.33 -0.53
CA CYS A 74 -5.35 8.07 0.30
C CYS A 74 -4.62 8.74 1.46
N ASP A 75 -4.93 10.01 1.71
CA ASP A 75 -4.51 10.70 2.93
C ASP A 75 -5.41 10.27 4.07
N ILE A 76 -4.85 9.60 5.09
CA ILE A 76 -5.62 9.05 6.21
C ILE A 76 -6.41 10.10 7.00
N ALA A 77 -5.94 11.35 7.02
CA ALA A 77 -6.65 12.49 7.59
C ALA A 77 -7.69 13.11 6.63
N GLY A 78 -7.86 12.55 5.42
CA GLY A 78 -8.83 13.00 4.41
C GLY A 78 -10.25 12.58 4.76
N GLU A 79 -11.23 13.36 4.32
CA GLU A 79 -12.66 13.14 4.62
C GLU A 79 -13.20 11.81 4.08
N ASP A 80 -12.77 11.42 2.87
CA ASP A 80 -13.26 10.22 2.17
C ASP A 80 -12.39 8.97 2.42
N CYS A 81 -11.32 9.10 3.22
CA CYS A 81 -10.33 8.04 3.37
C CYS A 81 -10.94 6.79 4.00
N THR A 82 -11.67 6.92 5.08
CA THR A 82 -12.24 5.80 5.83
C THR A 82 -13.20 4.97 4.96
N GLU A 83 -14.10 5.62 4.22
CA GLU A 83 -15.02 4.93 3.31
C GLU A 83 -14.27 4.23 2.18
N THR A 84 -13.36 4.95 1.51
CA THR A 84 -12.56 4.42 0.41
C THR A 84 -11.71 3.22 0.85
N VAL A 85 -10.99 3.34 1.97
CA VAL A 85 -10.11 2.28 2.46
C VAL A 85 -10.91 1.06 2.92
N THR A 86 -12.08 1.26 3.55
CA THR A 86 -12.97 0.14 3.94
C THR A 86 -13.41 -0.67 2.71
N ALA A 87 -13.84 0.03 1.65
CA ALA A 87 -14.21 -0.65 0.39
C ALA A 87 -13.03 -1.37 -0.26
N LEU A 88 -11.84 -0.78 -0.22
CA LEU A 88 -10.62 -1.39 -0.75
C LEU A 88 -10.13 -2.58 0.08
N MET A 89 -10.31 -2.58 1.39
CA MET A 89 -10.00 -3.74 2.23
C MET A 89 -10.86 -4.95 1.87
N GLN A 90 -12.16 -4.75 1.59
CA GLN A 90 -13.02 -5.84 1.11
C GLN A 90 -12.51 -6.40 -0.22
N LEU A 91 -12.15 -5.54 -1.15
CA LEU A 91 -11.59 -5.97 -2.43
C LEU A 91 -10.24 -6.67 -2.27
N ALA A 92 -9.38 -6.17 -1.38
CA ALA A 92 -8.09 -6.78 -1.04
C ALA A 92 -8.29 -8.21 -0.49
N HIS A 93 -9.25 -8.38 0.42
CA HIS A 93 -9.63 -9.71 0.92
C HIS A 93 -10.04 -10.65 -0.22
N ASP A 94 -10.91 -10.20 -1.13
CA ASP A 94 -11.43 -11.01 -2.25
C ASP A 94 -10.33 -11.48 -3.22
N VAL A 95 -9.25 -10.70 -3.36
CA VAL A 95 -8.09 -11.04 -4.20
C VAL A 95 -6.88 -11.56 -3.41
N GLN A 96 -7.05 -11.85 -2.13
CA GLN A 96 -5.99 -12.34 -1.23
C GLN A 96 -4.77 -11.40 -1.13
N CYS A 97 -5.00 -10.10 -1.23
CA CYS A 97 -3.98 -9.08 -1.01
C CYS A 97 -3.89 -8.78 0.49
N PRO A 98 -2.74 -8.98 1.15
CA PRO A 98 -2.64 -8.84 2.60
C PRO A 98 -2.57 -7.40 3.10
N TYR A 99 -2.18 -6.45 2.25
CA TYR A 99 -1.86 -5.09 2.67
C TYR A 99 -2.63 -4.03 1.90
N VAL A 100 -3.09 -3.01 2.63
CA VAL A 100 -3.64 -1.77 2.08
C VAL A 100 -2.86 -0.61 2.68
N SER A 101 -2.19 0.20 1.86
CA SER A 101 -1.40 1.31 2.36
C SER A 101 -2.13 2.65 2.24
N VAL A 102 -1.86 3.54 3.18
CA VAL A 102 -2.35 4.92 3.23
C VAL A 102 -1.19 5.88 3.51
N THR A 103 -1.36 7.14 3.13
CA THR A 103 -0.42 8.22 3.43
C THR A 103 -0.96 9.13 4.52
N ALA A 104 -0.11 9.97 5.11
CA ALA A 104 -0.52 11.06 5.99
C ALA A 104 0.14 12.35 5.50
N GLN A 105 -0.64 13.17 4.80
CA GLN A 105 -0.16 14.43 4.22
C GLN A 105 -0.46 15.62 5.14
N ARG A 106 -1.49 15.49 5.96
CA ARG A 106 -1.92 16.53 6.91
C ARG A 106 -1.38 16.23 8.29
N ASP A 107 -0.86 17.27 8.94
CA ASP A 107 -0.40 17.23 10.31
C ASP A 107 -1.57 17.35 11.29
N ASP A 108 -2.35 16.27 11.42
CA ASP A 108 -3.55 16.19 12.27
C ASP A 108 -3.60 14.81 12.96
N ASP A 109 -2.88 14.67 14.07
CA ASP A 109 -2.80 13.42 14.82
C ASP A 109 -4.15 12.94 15.34
N ALA A 110 -5.05 13.87 15.66
CA ALA A 110 -6.39 13.52 16.15
C ALA A 110 -7.23 12.86 15.05
N ARG A 111 -7.19 13.40 13.84
CA ARG A 111 -7.88 12.80 12.69
C ARG A 111 -7.24 11.48 12.26
N ILE A 112 -5.91 11.40 12.25
CA ILE A 112 -5.19 10.17 11.94
C ILE A 112 -5.60 9.06 12.92
N SER A 113 -5.59 9.33 14.22
CA SER A 113 -5.98 8.36 15.25
C SER A 113 -7.44 7.94 15.12
N ALA A 114 -8.36 8.89 14.94
CA ALA A 114 -9.77 8.60 14.77
C ALA A 114 -10.05 7.75 13.51
N ALA A 115 -9.34 8.00 12.41
CA ALA A 115 -9.46 7.21 11.19
C ALA A 115 -8.95 5.77 11.40
N LEU A 116 -7.82 5.59 12.10
CA LEU A 116 -7.31 4.27 12.46
C LEU A 116 -8.27 3.50 13.37
N GLU A 117 -8.80 4.15 14.42
CA GLU A 117 -9.80 3.53 15.30
C GLU A 117 -11.04 3.04 14.55
N ALA A 118 -11.46 3.78 13.52
CA ALA A 118 -12.58 3.41 12.67
C ALA A 118 -12.25 2.26 11.69
N LEU A 119 -11.02 2.20 11.17
CA LEU A 119 -10.61 1.23 10.14
C LEU A 119 -10.16 -0.11 10.73
N LEU A 120 -9.49 -0.13 11.87
CA LEU A 120 -8.85 -1.33 12.42
C LEU A 120 -9.81 -2.48 12.70
N PRO A 121 -11.05 -2.28 13.19
CA PRO A 121 -11.99 -3.40 13.36
C PRO A 121 -12.37 -4.09 12.04
N ALA A 122 -12.49 -3.32 10.95
CA ALA A 122 -12.74 -3.88 9.63
C ALA A 122 -11.51 -4.58 9.05
N ALA A 123 -10.32 -4.05 9.30
CA ALA A 123 -9.05 -4.66 8.91
C ALA A 123 -8.88 -6.03 9.59
N GLU A 124 -9.15 -6.12 10.88
CA GLU A 124 -9.12 -7.38 11.64
C GLU A 124 -10.12 -8.39 11.09
N ALA A 125 -11.38 -7.99 10.92
CA ALA A 125 -12.43 -8.86 10.41
C ALA A 125 -12.14 -9.44 9.02
N GLN A 126 -11.38 -8.72 8.20
CA GLN A 126 -11.03 -9.12 6.83
C GLN A 126 -9.62 -9.73 6.73
N GLY A 127 -8.85 -9.77 7.80
CA GLY A 127 -7.48 -10.28 7.81
C GLY A 127 -6.51 -9.41 7.00
N ILE A 128 -6.76 -8.10 6.95
CA ILE A 128 -5.94 -7.11 6.23
C ILE A 128 -5.07 -6.35 7.23
N THR A 129 -3.85 -6.02 6.84
CA THR A 129 -2.99 -5.09 7.58
C THR A 129 -2.96 -3.74 6.86
N ILE A 130 -3.29 -2.69 7.58
CA ILE A 130 -3.14 -1.30 7.10
C ILE A 130 -1.69 -0.90 7.27
N LEU A 131 -1.09 -0.37 6.21
CA LEU A 131 0.29 0.12 6.23
C LEU A 131 0.33 1.63 6.13
N LEU A 132 0.92 2.27 7.13
CA LEU A 132 1.23 3.69 7.09
C LEU A 132 2.54 3.89 6.32
N LYS A 133 2.46 4.66 5.22
CA LYS A 133 3.62 4.92 4.37
C LYS A 133 4.52 5.97 4.99
N THR A 134 5.83 5.74 4.93
CA THR A 134 6.85 6.70 5.41
C THR A 134 6.99 7.90 4.48
N SER A 135 5.90 8.63 4.25
CA SER A 135 5.83 9.83 3.41
C SER A 135 4.96 10.90 4.09
N GLY A 136 5.08 12.16 3.65
CA GLY A 136 4.39 13.27 4.29
C GLY A 136 4.86 13.44 5.74
N VAL A 137 3.92 13.51 6.69
CA VAL A 137 4.27 13.68 8.13
C VAL A 137 5.02 12.48 8.71
N PHE A 138 4.92 11.31 8.09
CA PHE A 138 5.62 10.10 8.52
C PHE A 138 6.96 9.87 7.82
N SER A 139 7.46 10.84 7.06
CA SER A 139 8.88 10.88 6.69
C SER A 139 9.78 11.03 7.94
N ASP A 140 9.26 11.61 9.03
CA ASP A 140 9.77 11.44 10.39
C ASP A 140 9.35 10.06 10.93
N THR A 141 10.25 9.10 10.86
CA THR A 141 9.93 7.72 11.27
C THR A 141 9.85 7.52 12.78
N ALA A 142 10.40 8.42 13.59
CA ALA A 142 10.22 8.40 15.04
C ALA A 142 8.78 8.79 15.43
N ARG A 143 8.17 9.73 14.70
CA ARG A 143 6.77 10.08 14.86
C ARG A 143 5.87 8.90 14.47
N LEU A 144 6.13 8.26 13.32
CA LEU A 144 5.39 7.08 12.92
C LEU A 144 5.49 5.96 13.96
N ARG A 145 6.67 5.70 14.49
CA ARG A 145 6.87 4.73 15.56
C ARG A 145 6.00 5.03 16.78
N THR A 146 5.96 6.28 17.22
CA THR A 146 5.15 6.69 18.37
C THR A 146 3.68 6.34 18.17
N LEU A 147 3.16 6.57 16.98
CA LEU A 147 1.78 6.21 16.64
C LEU A 147 1.58 4.69 16.61
N LEU A 148 2.47 3.92 15.99
CA LEU A 148 2.40 2.46 15.92
C LEU A 148 2.47 1.83 17.32
N ASP A 149 3.35 2.33 18.18
CA ASP A 149 3.48 1.89 19.58
C ASP A 149 2.18 2.16 20.38
N ALA A 150 1.48 3.26 20.10
CA ALA A 150 0.25 3.62 20.78
C ALA A 150 -0.93 2.67 20.42
N PHE A 151 -1.00 2.22 19.18
CA PHE A 151 -2.04 1.27 18.73
C PHE A 151 -1.69 -0.18 19.05
N ALA A 152 -0.43 -0.57 18.94
CA ALA A 152 0.12 -1.88 19.28
C ALA A 152 -0.73 -3.08 18.84
N CYS A 153 -1.14 -3.12 17.57
CA CYS A 153 -1.98 -4.19 17.01
C CYS A 153 -1.38 -4.78 15.74
N ASP A 154 -1.74 -6.03 15.43
CA ASP A 154 -1.20 -6.78 14.29
C ASP A 154 -1.70 -6.26 12.93
N GLN A 155 -2.86 -5.57 12.92
CA GLN A 155 -3.48 -5.02 11.72
C GLN A 155 -2.95 -3.66 11.32
N LEU A 156 -1.91 -3.16 12.00
CA LEU A 156 -1.26 -1.90 11.69
C LEU A 156 0.25 -2.09 11.55
N GLY A 157 0.83 -1.57 10.49
CA GLY A 157 2.26 -1.65 10.24
C GLY A 157 2.78 -0.48 9.42
N ALA A 158 4.02 -0.58 8.99
CA ALA A 158 4.68 0.42 8.16
C ALA A 158 4.96 -0.10 6.75
N LEU A 159 4.74 0.75 5.76
CA LEU A 159 5.31 0.65 4.44
C LEU A 159 6.52 1.60 4.39
N TRP A 160 7.70 1.03 4.33
CA TRP A 160 8.92 1.82 4.19
C TRP A 160 9.17 2.20 2.74
N ASP A 161 8.84 3.41 2.38
CA ASP A 161 9.32 4.03 1.15
C ASP A 161 10.71 4.62 1.44
N MET A 162 11.77 3.99 0.95
CA MET A 162 13.15 4.31 1.33
C MET A 162 13.56 5.74 0.96
N HIS A 163 12.89 6.32 -0.02
CA HIS A 163 13.21 7.64 -0.53
C HIS A 163 12.82 8.77 0.44
N HIS A 164 11.60 8.74 0.95
CA HIS A 164 11.04 9.87 1.69
C HIS A 164 11.73 10.19 3.03
N PRO A 165 12.01 9.24 3.94
CA PRO A 165 12.73 9.56 5.17
C PRO A 165 14.09 10.18 4.89
N TYR A 166 14.80 9.69 3.88
CA TYR A 166 16.09 10.20 3.48
C TYR A 166 15.99 11.60 2.85
N ARG A 167 15.11 11.77 1.86
CA ARG A 167 15.03 13.00 1.06
C ARG A 167 14.32 14.14 1.80
N ASP A 168 13.18 13.83 2.42
CA ASP A 168 12.30 14.85 2.99
C ASP A 168 12.67 15.19 4.45
N HIS A 169 13.28 14.22 5.16
CA HIS A 169 13.61 14.35 6.57
C HIS A 169 15.11 14.22 6.89
N GLY A 170 15.95 13.92 5.91
CA GLY A 170 17.39 13.73 6.08
C GLY A 170 17.76 12.50 6.91
N GLU A 171 16.87 11.54 7.02
CA GLU A 171 17.02 10.37 7.87
C GLU A 171 17.82 9.26 7.18
N SER A 172 18.78 8.66 7.87
CA SER A 172 19.51 7.51 7.33
C SER A 172 18.69 6.23 7.37
N ALA A 173 18.97 5.28 6.49
CA ALA A 173 18.34 3.95 6.50
C ALA A 173 18.51 3.23 7.84
N ASP A 174 19.69 3.38 8.50
CA ASP A 174 19.95 2.78 9.82
C ASP A 174 19.02 3.38 10.89
N THR A 175 18.72 4.66 10.83
CA THR A 175 17.78 5.32 11.73
C THR A 175 16.36 4.81 11.50
N THR A 176 15.93 4.74 10.24
CA THR A 176 14.62 4.17 9.88
C THR A 176 14.47 2.73 10.38
N ILE A 177 15.49 1.89 10.19
CA ILE A 177 15.47 0.50 10.68
C ILE A 177 15.36 0.44 12.20
N LYS A 178 16.08 1.29 12.93
CA LYS A 178 15.98 1.36 14.39
C LYS A 178 14.59 1.77 14.86
N ASN A 179 13.96 2.71 14.16
CA ASN A 179 12.63 3.18 14.48
C ASN A 179 11.55 2.18 14.12
N LEU A 180 11.58 1.64 12.90
CA LEU A 180 10.46 0.91 12.29
C LEU A 180 10.71 -0.57 12.00
N GLY A 181 11.91 -1.10 12.23
CA GLY A 181 12.27 -2.46 11.79
C GLY A 181 11.29 -3.56 12.22
N ALA A 182 10.68 -3.43 13.41
CA ALA A 182 9.67 -4.37 13.90
C ALA A 182 8.30 -4.22 13.21
N TYR A 183 8.01 -3.04 12.63
CA TYR A 183 6.71 -2.68 12.04
C TYR A 183 6.68 -2.79 10.53
N VAL A 184 7.84 -2.79 9.85
CA VAL A 184 7.91 -2.84 8.39
C VAL A 184 7.36 -4.17 7.88
N ARG A 185 6.38 -4.10 6.98
CA ARG A 185 5.77 -5.24 6.30
C ARG A 185 5.97 -5.20 4.79
N HIS A 186 6.17 -4.01 4.24
CA HIS A 186 6.37 -3.77 2.81
C HIS A 186 7.39 -2.67 2.59
N VAL A 187 8.15 -2.74 1.48
CA VAL A 187 9.21 -1.77 1.17
C VAL A 187 9.05 -1.29 -0.26
N HIS A 188 9.06 0.02 -0.46
CA HIS A 188 9.17 0.64 -1.77
C HIS A 188 10.62 1.04 -2.04
N LEU A 189 11.15 0.55 -3.16
CA LEU A 189 12.42 0.98 -3.73
C LEU A 189 12.13 1.88 -4.92
N ARG A 190 12.59 3.10 -4.85
CA ARG A 190 12.53 4.05 -5.95
C ARG A 190 13.69 5.03 -5.85
N ASP A 191 13.95 5.71 -6.93
CA ASP A 191 14.95 6.76 -7.04
C ASP A 191 14.29 8.05 -7.53
N SER A 192 15.03 9.15 -7.50
CA SER A 192 14.64 10.43 -8.07
C SER A 192 15.87 11.19 -8.48
N ASP A 193 15.72 12.06 -9.44
CA ASP A 193 16.76 13.01 -9.84
C ASP A 193 17.09 14.01 -8.73
N ASP A 194 18.20 14.74 -8.88
CA ASP A 194 18.65 15.74 -7.93
C ASP A 194 17.63 16.87 -7.70
N ASP A 195 16.79 17.16 -8.68
CA ASP A 195 15.68 18.13 -8.58
C ASP A 195 14.42 17.57 -7.91
N GLY A 196 14.42 16.27 -7.56
CA GLY A 196 13.30 15.59 -6.91
C GLY A 196 12.24 15.07 -7.89
N SER A 197 12.47 15.15 -9.20
CA SER A 197 11.59 14.50 -10.17
C SER A 197 11.75 12.97 -10.12
N TYR A 198 10.70 12.24 -10.45
CA TYR A 198 10.69 10.79 -10.54
C TYR A 198 10.67 10.37 -12.00
N ASP A 199 11.57 9.51 -12.40
CA ASP A 199 11.55 8.84 -13.71
C ASP A 199 10.43 7.78 -13.82
#